data_1bf5cc910a634c8638515b7203a7c7f8
#
_entry.id   1bf5cc910a634c8638515b7203a7c7f8
#
_cell.length_a   1.000
_cell.length_b   1.000
_cell.length_c   1.000
_cell.angle_alpha   90.00
_cell.angle_beta   90.00
_cell.angle_gamma   90.00
#
_symmetry.space_group_name_H-M   'P 1'
#
loop_
_entity.id
_entity.type
_entity.pdbx_description
1 polymer ?
#
loop_
_entity_poly.entity_id
_entity_poly.type
_entity_poly.pdbx_seq_one_letter_code
_entity_poly.pdbx_strand_id
1 'polypeptide(L)'
;MLSRRWQILLVTLFAAGTAGVWVSVEHYHSPPTASTAPPAAASAVPISEGRAEIRDVPIWLSGIGSVQPLNAVTVKVRVDGELERVAFTEGEDVHKGDVLAQIDQRSFRAQLKQAQANKAKDEAQLANARLDLERSTRLEARGVASKQTLDTQRAQVTALEAAVEADQAAIDMAQLQLEFSTITAPLDGRTGLRLVDPGTVVHASDTNGLVTITQMQPIAGLFTVSQDELPEVLAAMARGNPIVIAYTRGGDRPLATGKLVFVDSQVDQATGHIKLKALFDNSDRALWPGEFVDARLRVATVKAARSFRPRQSSVVRTAPMSIASSPTRRLRPVR
;
A
#
# COMPACT_ATOMS: atom_id res chain seq x y z
N MET A 1 18.85 -112.55 -3.37
CA MET A 1 17.63 -113.36 -3.51
C MET A 1 16.65 -112.92 -2.44
N LEU A 2 15.74 -112.01 -2.72
CA LEU A 2 14.70 -111.63 -1.79
C LEU A 2 13.66 -112.70 -1.71
N SER A 3 13.30 -113.21 -0.50
CA SER A 3 12.34 -114.26 -0.25
C SER A 3 10.95 -113.89 -0.78
N ARG A 4 10.26 -114.97 -1.33
CA ARG A 4 8.90 -114.90 -1.91
C ARG A 4 7.86 -114.18 -1.05
N ARG A 5 8.11 -114.01 0.22
CA ARG A 5 7.27 -113.29 1.18
C ARG A 5 7.34 -111.76 1.09
N TRP A 6 8.46 -111.24 0.66
CA TRP A 6 8.67 -109.74 0.47
C TRP A 6 8.02 -109.26 -0.82
N GLN A 7 7.95 -110.08 -1.85
CA GLN A 7 7.31 -109.75 -3.16
C GLN A 7 5.76 -109.65 -3.00
N ILE A 8 5.14 -110.47 -2.15
CA ILE A 8 3.71 -110.37 -1.82
C ILE A 8 3.37 -109.10 -1.04
N LEU A 9 4.22 -108.74 -0.10
CA LEU A 9 4.02 -107.53 0.68
C LEU A 9 4.19 -106.24 -0.14
N LEU A 10 5.05 -106.22 -1.10
CA LEU A 10 5.24 -105.08 -2.04
C LEU A 10 4.05 -104.93 -2.97
N VAL A 11 3.51 -106.01 -3.46
CA VAL A 11 2.34 -106.02 -4.39
C VAL A 11 1.04 -105.58 -3.64
N THR A 12 0.88 -105.98 -2.36
CA THR A 12 -0.31 -105.61 -1.59
C THR A 12 -0.23 -104.13 -1.15
N LEU A 13 0.99 -103.62 -0.86
CA LEU A 13 1.18 -102.21 -0.53
C LEU A 13 0.95 -101.28 -1.76
N PHE A 14 1.32 -101.77 -2.95
CA PHE A 14 1.11 -100.98 -4.19
C PHE A 14 -0.39 -101.00 -4.64
N ALA A 15 -1.13 -102.12 -4.42
CA ALA A 15 -2.56 -102.20 -4.65
C ALA A 15 -3.38 -101.33 -3.69
N ALA A 16 -2.99 -101.23 -2.40
CA ALA A 16 -3.64 -100.38 -1.41
C ALA A 16 -3.36 -98.86 -1.70
N GLY A 17 -2.18 -98.55 -2.18
CA GLY A 17 -1.82 -97.17 -2.58
C GLY A 17 -2.61 -96.61 -3.75
N THR A 18 -2.83 -97.50 -4.80
CA THR A 18 -3.59 -97.09 -6.03
C THR A 18 -5.08 -96.93 -5.74
N ALA A 19 -5.67 -97.77 -4.87
CA ALA A 19 -7.08 -97.69 -4.49
C ALA A 19 -7.36 -96.41 -3.66
N GLY A 20 -6.41 -96.00 -2.77
CA GLY A 20 -6.51 -94.77 -1.98
C GLY A 20 -6.46 -93.53 -2.86
N VAL A 21 -5.63 -93.53 -3.90
CA VAL A 21 -5.54 -92.38 -4.82
C VAL A 21 -6.80 -92.28 -5.71
N TRP A 22 -7.39 -93.40 -6.08
CA TRP A 22 -8.61 -93.40 -6.96
C TRP A 22 -9.83 -92.87 -6.17
N VAL A 23 -10.03 -93.23 -4.94
CA VAL A 23 -11.10 -92.73 -4.08
C VAL A 23 -10.92 -91.24 -3.74
N SER A 24 -9.67 -90.74 -3.63
CA SER A 24 -9.41 -89.33 -3.37
C SER A 24 -9.66 -88.45 -4.63
N VAL A 25 -9.49 -88.98 -5.83
CA VAL A 25 -9.69 -88.21 -7.08
C VAL A 25 -11.20 -88.12 -7.40
N GLU A 26 -12.05 -89.10 -7.07
CA GLU A 26 -13.50 -88.96 -7.26
C GLU A 26 -14.19 -88.00 -6.32
N HIS A 27 -13.61 -87.70 -5.15
CA HIS A 27 -14.16 -86.72 -4.22
C HIS A 27 -13.80 -85.27 -4.57
N TYR A 28 -12.83 -85.04 -5.47
CA TYR A 28 -12.44 -83.67 -5.88
C TYR A 28 -13.10 -83.18 -7.17
N HIS A 29 -13.94 -83.99 -7.81
CA HIS A 29 -14.63 -83.60 -9.05
C HIS A 29 -16.12 -83.34 -8.83
N SER A 30 -16.50 -82.76 -7.69
CA SER A 30 -17.80 -82.07 -7.59
C SER A 30 -17.71 -80.75 -8.38
N PRO A 31 -18.53 -80.54 -9.43
CA PRO A 31 -18.56 -79.29 -10.12
C PRO A 31 -18.94 -78.20 -9.08
N PRO A 32 -18.25 -77.09 -9.08
CA PRO A 32 -18.64 -76.00 -8.19
C PRO A 32 -20.08 -75.64 -8.54
N THR A 33 -20.97 -75.78 -7.59
CA THR A 33 -22.29 -75.16 -7.64
C THR A 33 -22.05 -73.68 -7.82
N ALA A 34 -22.41 -73.16 -9.00
CA ALA A 34 -22.40 -71.75 -9.28
C ALA A 34 -23.29 -71.12 -8.24
N SER A 35 -22.64 -70.66 -7.17
CA SER A 35 -23.22 -69.66 -6.24
C SER A 35 -23.50 -68.45 -7.09
N THR A 36 -24.73 -68.23 -7.47
CA THR A 36 -25.20 -66.94 -7.97
C THR A 36 -25.06 -65.98 -6.85
N ALA A 37 -23.82 -65.39 -6.74
CA ALA A 37 -23.62 -64.23 -5.94
C ALA A 37 -24.61 -63.15 -6.43
N PRO A 38 -25.40 -62.56 -5.55
CA PRO A 38 -26.27 -61.46 -5.94
C PRO A 38 -25.39 -60.45 -6.66
N PRO A 39 -25.86 -59.84 -7.80
CA PRO A 39 -25.07 -58.85 -8.52
C PRO A 39 -24.53 -57.83 -7.50
N ALA A 40 -23.21 -57.69 -7.47
CA ALA A 40 -22.58 -56.70 -6.62
C ALA A 40 -23.30 -55.39 -6.87
N ALA A 41 -23.96 -54.89 -5.84
CA ALA A 41 -24.63 -53.59 -5.90
C ALA A 41 -23.59 -52.60 -6.42
N ALA A 42 -23.83 -52.05 -7.60
CA ALA A 42 -22.94 -51.04 -8.18
C ALA A 42 -22.71 -49.98 -7.13
N SER A 43 -21.44 -49.83 -6.74
CA SER A 43 -21.05 -48.80 -5.75
C SER A 43 -21.63 -47.48 -6.25
N ALA A 44 -22.62 -46.95 -5.51
CA ALA A 44 -23.19 -45.64 -5.81
C ALA A 44 -22.07 -44.59 -5.77
N VAL A 45 -21.75 -44.02 -6.91
CA VAL A 45 -20.82 -42.90 -6.98
C VAL A 45 -21.49 -41.69 -6.30
N PRO A 46 -20.91 -41.14 -5.23
CA PRO A 46 -21.49 -39.99 -4.58
C PRO A 46 -21.47 -38.81 -5.55
N ILE A 47 -22.63 -38.30 -5.91
CA ILE A 47 -22.78 -37.09 -6.71
C ILE A 47 -23.23 -35.95 -5.80
N SER A 48 -22.57 -34.79 -5.93
CA SER A 48 -23.03 -33.60 -5.27
C SER A 48 -23.94 -32.80 -6.20
N GLU A 49 -25.16 -32.57 -5.79
CA GLU A 49 -26.08 -31.72 -6.54
C GLU A 49 -25.71 -30.24 -6.29
N GLY A 50 -25.40 -29.49 -7.34
CA GLY A 50 -25.23 -28.07 -7.34
C GLY A 50 -26.42 -27.36 -8.00
N ARG A 51 -26.98 -26.34 -7.35
CA ARG A 51 -28.00 -25.50 -7.98
C ARG A 51 -27.32 -24.39 -8.79
N ALA A 52 -27.65 -24.30 -10.06
CA ALA A 52 -27.20 -23.22 -10.92
C ALA A 52 -27.98 -21.93 -10.56
N GLU A 53 -27.28 -20.88 -10.20
CA GLU A 53 -27.87 -19.56 -9.96
C GLU A 53 -27.30 -18.57 -11.00
N ILE A 54 -28.18 -17.69 -11.49
CA ILE A 54 -27.76 -16.60 -12.37
C ILE A 54 -27.39 -15.43 -11.47
N ARG A 55 -26.12 -15.03 -11.48
CA ARG A 55 -25.65 -13.88 -10.72
C ARG A 55 -24.51 -13.18 -11.46
N ASP A 56 -24.28 -11.92 -11.08
CA ASP A 56 -23.13 -11.19 -11.54
C ASP A 56 -21.86 -11.73 -10.86
N VAL A 57 -20.86 -12.08 -11.66
CA VAL A 57 -19.59 -12.64 -11.18
C VAL A 57 -18.48 -11.62 -11.47
N PRO A 58 -17.88 -11.04 -10.42
CA PRO A 58 -16.73 -10.15 -10.61
C PRO A 58 -15.49 -10.95 -10.99
N ILE A 59 -14.69 -10.41 -11.93
CA ILE A 59 -13.37 -10.93 -12.29
C ILE A 59 -12.34 -10.12 -11.53
N TRP A 60 -11.49 -10.84 -10.80
CA TRP A 60 -10.46 -10.26 -9.96
C TRP A 60 -9.08 -10.65 -10.46
N LEU A 61 -8.18 -9.67 -10.53
CA LEU A 61 -6.73 -9.90 -10.64
C LEU A 61 -6.12 -9.79 -9.25
N SER A 62 -5.22 -10.69 -8.94
CA SER A 62 -4.52 -10.71 -7.65
C SER A 62 -3.09 -10.26 -7.82
N GLY A 63 -2.63 -9.40 -6.94
CA GLY A 63 -1.25 -8.93 -6.91
C GLY A 63 -0.75 -8.82 -5.47
N ILE A 64 0.55 -8.98 -5.29
CA ILE A 64 1.20 -8.75 -4.00
C ILE A 64 1.73 -7.33 -3.98
N GLY A 65 1.57 -6.65 -2.85
CA GLY A 65 2.00 -5.27 -2.73
C GLY A 65 2.39 -4.87 -1.33
N SER A 66 2.75 -3.60 -1.20
CA SER A 66 3.02 -2.96 0.08
C SER A 66 2.23 -1.67 0.22
N VAL A 67 1.86 -1.40 1.44
CA VAL A 67 1.23 -0.13 1.81
C VAL A 67 2.30 0.95 1.90
N GLN A 68 2.03 2.09 1.28
CA GLN A 68 2.93 3.24 1.30
C GLN A 68 2.17 4.49 1.71
N PRO A 69 2.78 5.39 2.48
CA PRO A 69 2.16 6.68 2.74
C PRO A 69 2.04 7.46 1.42
N LEU A 70 0.99 8.26 1.30
CA LEU A 70 0.87 9.16 0.14
C LEU A 70 1.96 10.23 0.18
N ASN A 71 2.19 10.79 1.38
CA ASN A 71 3.27 11.73 1.66
C ASN A 71 3.98 11.33 2.96
N ALA A 72 5.31 11.38 2.95
CA ALA A 72 6.15 11.26 4.12
C ALA A 72 7.23 12.35 4.04
N VAL A 73 7.33 13.17 5.06
CA VAL A 73 8.27 14.29 5.08
C VAL A 73 9.11 14.23 6.35
N THR A 74 10.42 14.21 6.18
CA THR A 74 11.34 14.39 7.27
C THR A 74 11.51 15.89 7.52
N VAL A 75 11.04 16.35 8.67
CA VAL A 75 11.10 17.75 9.09
C VAL A 75 12.54 18.06 9.52
N LYS A 76 13.14 19.04 8.86
CA LYS A 76 14.50 19.52 9.12
C LYS A 76 14.49 20.94 9.63
N VAL A 77 15.53 21.29 10.38
CA VAL A 77 15.79 22.69 10.79
C VAL A 77 16.30 23.49 9.59
N ARG A 78 16.01 24.79 9.56
CA ARG A 78 16.44 25.72 8.51
C ARG A 78 17.43 26.76 9.01
N VAL A 79 17.57 26.87 10.34
CA VAL A 79 18.48 27.78 11.02
C VAL A 79 19.22 27.03 12.11
N ASP A 80 20.44 27.46 12.40
CA ASP A 80 21.29 26.87 13.42
C ASP A 80 20.91 27.39 14.81
N GLY A 81 21.00 26.55 15.82
CA GLY A 81 20.77 26.94 17.20
C GLY A 81 20.49 25.78 18.13
N GLU A 82 20.35 26.08 19.41
CA GLU A 82 19.99 25.11 20.42
C GLU A 82 18.48 24.83 20.39
N LEU A 83 18.09 23.56 20.42
CA LEU A 83 16.71 23.14 20.48
C LEU A 83 16.15 23.37 21.89
N GLU A 84 15.40 24.46 22.10
CA GLU A 84 14.87 24.85 23.40
C GLU A 84 13.82 23.86 23.91
N ARG A 85 12.91 23.47 23.03
CA ARG A 85 11.82 22.51 23.37
C ARG A 85 11.33 21.75 22.17
N VAL A 86 10.81 20.55 22.44
CA VAL A 86 10.02 19.73 21.52
C VAL A 86 8.59 19.70 22.04
N ALA A 87 7.62 19.98 21.16
CA ALA A 87 6.21 20.20 21.53
C ALA A 87 5.29 19.08 21.08
N PHE A 88 5.83 17.97 20.55
CA PHE A 88 5.05 16.79 20.14
C PHE A 88 5.46 15.55 20.94
N THR A 89 4.57 14.58 21.00
CA THR A 89 4.84 13.24 21.50
C THR A 89 5.06 12.26 20.33
N GLU A 90 5.98 11.30 20.49
CA GLU A 90 6.22 10.29 19.46
C GLU A 90 4.97 9.49 19.17
N GLY A 91 4.65 9.32 17.87
CA GLY A 91 3.45 8.63 17.44
C GLY A 91 2.15 9.45 17.57
N GLU A 92 2.23 10.74 17.90
CA GLU A 92 1.08 11.64 17.93
C GLU A 92 0.63 12.04 16.54
N ASP A 93 -0.69 12.26 16.38
CA ASP A 93 -1.25 12.84 15.16
C ASP A 93 -1.14 14.37 15.23
N VAL A 94 -0.57 14.95 14.19
CA VAL A 94 -0.35 16.40 14.06
C VAL A 94 -1.02 16.94 12.81
N HIS A 95 -1.45 18.20 12.87
CA HIS A 95 -2.01 18.93 11.75
C HIS A 95 -0.97 19.87 11.15
N LYS A 96 -1.15 20.18 9.87
CA LYS A 96 -0.32 21.16 9.19
C LYS A 96 -0.35 22.52 9.94
N GLY A 97 0.84 23.01 10.30
CA GLY A 97 1.02 24.24 11.06
C GLY A 97 1.22 24.05 12.56
N ASP A 98 0.97 22.86 13.11
CA ASP A 98 1.23 22.57 14.52
C ASP A 98 2.72 22.75 14.83
N VAL A 99 3.01 23.35 15.98
CA VAL A 99 4.39 23.57 16.42
C VAL A 99 4.98 22.25 16.89
N LEU A 100 6.05 21.81 16.23
CA LEU A 100 6.78 20.60 16.58
C LEU A 100 7.93 20.86 17.52
N ALA A 101 8.67 21.93 17.26
CA ALA A 101 9.84 22.27 18.07
C ALA A 101 10.16 23.77 17.97
N GLN A 102 10.95 24.24 18.89
CA GLN A 102 11.40 25.62 18.94
C GLN A 102 12.90 25.68 19.22
N ILE A 103 13.62 26.42 18.38
CA ILE A 103 15.02 26.78 18.58
C ILE A 103 15.08 28.05 19.44
N ASP A 104 16.12 28.22 20.21
CA ASP A 104 16.33 29.44 21.04
C ASP A 104 16.24 30.71 20.17
N GLN A 105 15.21 31.51 20.44
CA GLN A 105 14.85 32.67 19.64
C GLN A 105 15.56 33.97 20.09
N ARG A 106 16.30 33.93 21.18
CA ARG A 106 16.89 35.17 21.79
C ARG A 106 17.80 35.89 20.79
N SER A 107 18.65 35.14 20.09
CA SER A 107 19.57 35.71 19.08
C SER A 107 18.82 36.29 17.89
N PHE A 108 17.82 35.59 17.35
CA PHE A 108 17.01 36.02 16.20
C PHE A 108 16.17 37.25 16.52
N ARG A 109 15.56 37.31 17.72
CA ARG A 109 14.83 38.49 18.19
C ARG A 109 15.75 39.70 18.35
N ALA A 110 16.98 39.51 18.83
CA ALA A 110 17.96 40.59 18.94
C ALA A 110 18.37 41.12 17.56
N GLN A 111 18.60 40.23 16.57
CA GLN A 111 18.91 40.62 15.20
C GLN A 111 17.77 41.41 14.55
N LEU A 112 16.52 40.92 14.71
CA LEU A 112 15.35 41.65 14.21
C LEU A 112 15.22 43.02 14.80
N LYS A 113 15.39 43.15 16.13
CA LYS A 113 15.36 44.45 16.82
C LYS A 113 16.47 45.39 16.34
N GLN A 114 17.66 44.87 16.07
CA GLN A 114 18.78 45.66 15.53
C GLN A 114 18.45 46.17 14.11
N ALA A 115 17.92 45.33 13.22
CA ALA A 115 17.50 45.74 11.87
C ALA A 115 16.40 46.81 11.92
N GLN A 116 15.41 46.66 12.80
CA GLN A 116 14.37 47.67 13.02
C GLN A 116 14.92 49.01 13.51
N ALA A 117 15.90 48.99 14.42
CA ALA A 117 16.53 50.19 14.91
C ALA A 117 17.35 50.92 13.82
N ASN A 118 18.02 50.16 12.93
CA ASN A 118 18.73 50.74 11.78
C ASN A 118 17.76 51.46 10.83
N LYS A 119 16.66 50.81 10.47
CA LYS A 119 15.62 51.43 9.64
C LYS A 119 15.05 52.69 10.27
N ALA A 120 14.72 52.66 11.54
CA ALA A 120 14.19 53.84 12.23
C ALA A 120 15.19 55.03 12.23
N LYS A 121 16.50 54.75 12.37
CA LYS A 121 17.56 55.74 12.23
C LYS A 121 17.59 56.34 10.83
N ASP A 122 17.56 55.52 9.78
CA ASP A 122 17.69 55.99 8.40
C ASP A 122 16.39 56.65 7.92
N GLU A 123 15.21 56.21 8.38
CA GLU A 123 13.94 56.94 8.20
C GLU A 123 13.98 58.35 8.80
N ALA A 124 14.58 58.54 10.00
CA ALA A 124 14.75 59.86 10.60
C ALA A 124 15.68 60.72 9.77
N GLN A 125 16.76 60.18 9.20
CA GLN A 125 17.67 60.89 8.29
C GLN A 125 16.97 61.28 6.99
N LEU A 126 16.18 60.35 6.40
CA LEU A 126 15.38 60.61 5.22
C LEU A 126 14.35 61.71 5.45
N ALA A 127 13.67 61.71 6.60
CA ALA A 127 12.74 62.78 6.95
C ALA A 127 13.43 64.14 6.98
N ASN A 128 14.62 64.25 7.59
CA ASN A 128 15.39 65.44 7.58
C ASN A 128 15.85 65.92 6.20
N ALA A 129 16.35 64.95 5.36
CA ALA A 129 16.75 65.22 3.98
C ALA A 129 15.57 65.72 3.13
N ARG A 130 14.39 65.18 3.31
CA ARG A 130 13.16 65.66 2.63
C ARG A 130 12.78 67.05 3.02
N LEU A 131 12.90 67.43 4.28
CA LEU A 131 12.69 68.81 4.74
C LEU A 131 13.72 69.77 4.14
N ASP A 132 14.98 69.33 4.03
CA ASP A 132 16.07 70.18 3.43
C ASP A 132 15.86 70.34 1.93
N LEU A 133 15.41 69.25 1.21
CA LEU A 133 15.03 69.34 -0.17
C LEU A 133 13.84 70.29 -0.40
N GLU A 134 12.82 70.25 0.46
CA GLU A 134 11.68 71.17 0.39
C GLU A 134 12.09 72.61 0.59
N ARG A 135 12.98 72.86 1.58
CA ARG A 135 13.57 74.22 1.79
C ARG A 135 14.36 74.69 0.57
N SER A 136 15.24 73.82 0.02
CA SER A 136 16.07 74.15 -1.12
C SER A 136 15.24 74.45 -2.36
N THR A 137 14.13 73.65 -2.60
CA THR A 137 13.18 73.86 -3.70
C THR A 137 12.50 75.23 -3.58
N ARG A 138 12.08 75.65 -2.38
CA ARG A 138 11.48 77.00 -2.13
C ARG A 138 12.49 78.15 -2.34
N LEU A 139 13.75 77.95 -2.00
CA LEU A 139 14.80 78.92 -2.19
C LEU A 139 15.24 79.07 -3.67
N GLU A 140 15.31 77.97 -4.38
CA GLU A 140 15.59 77.95 -5.82
C GLU A 140 14.48 78.69 -6.61
N ALA A 141 13.21 78.43 -6.30
CA ALA A 141 12.07 79.10 -6.94
C ALA A 141 12.08 80.64 -6.70
N ARG A 142 12.80 81.08 -5.67
CA ARG A 142 13.06 82.55 -5.38
C ARG A 142 14.38 83.06 -5.94
N GLY A 143 15.12 82.19 -6.69
CA GLY A 143 16.42 82.58 -7.28
C GLY A 143 17.59 82.68 -6.28
N VAL A 144 17.44 82.20 -5.00
CA VAL A 144 18.42 82.28 -3.93
C VAL A 144 19.33 81.04 -3.89
N ALA A 145 18.87 79.86 -4.29
CA ALA A 145 19.66 78.63 -4.35
C ALA A 145 20.04 78.26 -5.77
N SER A 146 21.19 77.53 -5.95
CA SER A 146 21.61 77.02 -7.26
C SER A 146 20.90 75.71 -7.61
N LYS A 147 20.73 75.44 -8.90
CA LYS A 147 20.22 74.11 -9.39
C LYS A 147 21.11 73.01 -8.89
N GLN A 148 22.42 73.17 -8.86
CA GLN A 148 23.36 72.19 -8.34
C GLN A 148 23.04 71.76 -6.88
N THR A 149 22.72 72.77 -6.02
CA THR A 149 22.31 72.48 -4.62
C THR A 149 21.02 71.63 -4.60
N LEU A 150 20.04 72.00 -5.40
CA LEU A 150 18.78 71.25 -5.46
C LEU A 150 19.00 69.81 -5.94
N ASP A 151 19.80 69.60 -7.01
CA ASP A 151 20.11 68.29 -7.54
C ASP A 151 20.87 67.42 -6.53
N THR A 152 21.80 68.04 -5.73
CA THR A 152 22.48 67.35 -4.66
C THR A 152 21.52 66.90 -3.55
N GLN A 153 20.56 67.74 -3.17
CA GLN A 153 19.55 67.36 -2.15
C GLN A 153 18.60 66.27 -2.66
N ARG A 154 18.22 66.29 -3.94
CA ARG A 154 17.44 65.21 -4.56
C ARG A 154 18.20 63.90 -4.55
N ALA A 155 19.47 63.91 -4.97
CA ALA A 155 20.31 62.73 -4.95
C ALA A 155 20.45 62.16 -3.52
N GLN A 156 20.59 63.06 -2.50
CA GLN A 156 20.65 62.64 -1.10
C GLN A 156 19.35 61.96 -0.62
N VAL A 157 18.18 62.52 -0.98
CA VAL A 157 16.89 61.93 -0.66
C VAL A 157 16.76 60.55 -1.31
N THR A 158 17.09 60.44 -2.61
CA THR A 158 17.04 59.16 -3.33
C THR A 158 17.97 58.10 -2.72
N ALA A 159 19.19 58.52 -2.30
CA ALA A 159 20.14 57.61 -1.65
C ALA A 159 19.61 57.11 -0.29
N LEU A 160 18.98 58.02 0.51
CA LEU A 160 18.37 57.61 1.80
C LEU A 160 17.10 56.77 1.62
N GLU A 161 16.30 57.01 0.56
CA GLU A 161 15.18 56.15 0.21
C GLU A 161 15.66 54.73 -0.09
N ALA A 162 16.73 54.59 -0.87
CA ALA A 162 17.35 53.29 -1.14
C ALA A 162 17.93 52.63 0.12
N ALA A 163 18.47 53.43 1.06
CA ALA A 163 18.95 52.88 2.34
C ALA A 163 17.81 52.34 3.20
N VAL A 164 16.69 53.05 3.29
CA VAL A 164 15.50 52.59 4.02
C VAL A 164 14.93 51.32 3.40
N GLU A 165 14.93 51.18 2.06
CA GLU A 165 14.53 49.97 1.39
C GLU A 165 15.47 48.80 1.69
N ALA A 166 16.78 49.03 1.70
CA ALA A 166 17.77 48.02 2.09
C ALA A 166 17.59 47.57 3.56
N ASP A 167 17.29 48.49 4.48
CA ASP A 167 16.98 48.16 5.87
C ASP A 167 15.69 47.34 5.98
N GLN A 168 14.67 47.63 5.17
CA GLN A 168 13.47 46.84 5.14
C GLN A 168 13.79 45.40 4.72
N ALA A 169 14.61 45.20 3.70
CA ALA A 169 15.04 43.86 3.28
C ALA A 169 15.81 43.12 4.39
N ALA A 170 16.62 43.85 5.20
CA ALA A 170 17.30 43.29 6.36
C ALA A 170 16.32 42.87 7.47
N ILE A 171 15.26 43.65 7.71
CA ILE A 171 14.17 43.27 8.62
C ILE A 171 13.47 42.00 8.16
N ASP A 172 13.09 41.95 6.88
CA ASP A 172 12.39 40.78 6.31
C ASP A 172 13.24 39.50 6.45
N MET A 173 14.55 39.60 6.20
CA MET A 173 15.50 38.51 6.42
C MET A 173 15.55 38.06 7.88
N ALA A 174 15.68 38.98 8.82
CA ALA A 174 15.72 38.66 10.24
C ALA A 174 14.39 38.07 10.75
N GLN A 175 13.29 38.56 10.22
CA GLN A 175 11.96 38.01 10.51
C GLN A 175 11.79 36.60 10.00
N LEU A 176 12.26 36.31 8.79
CA LEU A 176 12.25 34.95 8.21
C LEU A 176 13.11 33.98 9.03
N GLN A 177 14.26 34.39 9.50
CA GLN A 177 15.10 33.58 10.39
C GLN A 177 14.40 33.30 11.75
N LEU A 178 13.72 34.31 12.30
CA LEU A 178 12.90 34.12 13.51
C LEU A 178 11.73 33.19 13.27
N GLU A 179 11.08 33.25 12.13
CA GLU A 179 10.02 32.30 11.74
C GLU A 179 10.56 30.88 11.64
N PHE A 180 11.71 30.68 10.98
CA PHE A 180 12.34 29.37 10.84
C PHE A 180 12.83 28.77 12.16
N SER A 181 12.99 29.58 13.21
CA SER A 181 13.31 29.08 14.54
C SER A 181 12.13 28.37 15.22
N THR A 182 10.91 28.57 14.71
CA THR A 182 9.74 27.81 15.11
C THR A 182 9.44 26.74 14.02
N ILE A 183 9.62 25.48 14.38
CA ILE A 183 9.50 24.37 13.44
C ILE A 183 8.08 23.84 13.50
N THR A 184 7.37 23.87 12.37
CA THR A 184 5.98 23.44 12.26
C THR A 184 5.81 22.24 11.35
N ALA A 185 4.70 21.51 11.52
CA ALA A 185 4.32 20.38 10.67
C ALA A 185 3.96 20.87 9.25
N PRO A 186 4.60 20.36 8.19
CA PRO A 186 4.30 20.75 6.81
C PRO A 186 3.03 20.11 6.25
N LEU A 187 2.55 19.02 6.87
CA LEU A 187 1.36 18.27 6.45
C LEU A 187 0.69 17.61 7.65
N ASP A 188 -0.58 17.20 7.44
CA ASP A 188 -1.31 16.39 8.41
C ASP A 188 -0.77 14.95 8.39
N GLY A 189 -0.53 14.38 9.56
CA GLY A 189 -0.02 13.02 9.64
C GLY A 189 0.38 12.60 11.05
N ARG A 190 1.03 11.45 11.12
CA ARG A 190 1.52 10.89 12.37
C ARG A 190 3.02 11.08 12.49
N THR A 191 3.46 11.55 13.66
CA THR A 191 4.88 11.70 13.96
C THR A 191 5.54 10.34 14.16
N GLY A 192 6.78 10.22 13.66
CA GLY A 192 7.64 9.07 13.94
C GLY A 192 8.43 9.23 15.23
N LEU A 193 9.54 8.52 15.31
CA LEU A 193 10.51 8.63 16.43
C LEU A 193 11.19 10.00 16.38
N ARG A 194 11.44 10.56 17.54
CA ARG A 194 12.24 11.78 17.73
C ARG A 194 13.72 11.45 17.49
N LEU A 195 14.36 12.19 16.61
CA LEU A 195 15.76 11.97 16.27
C LEU A 195 16.72 12.89 17.03
N VAL A 196 16.20 13.96 17.67
CA VAL A 196 16.99 14.96 18.37
C VAL A 196 16.30 15.36 19.68
N ASP A 197 17.06 15.47 20.76
CA ASP A 197 16.57 15.84 22.09
C ASP A 197 16.67 17.35 22.36
N PRO A 198 15.80 17.91 23.22
CA PRO A 198 15.94 19.26 23.72
C PRO A 198 17.33 19.52 24.37
N GLY A 199 17.89 20.68 24.17
CA GLY A 199 19.25 21.02 24.61
C GLY A 199 20.34 20.66 23.60
N THR A 200 20.01 19.99 22.50
CA THR A 200 20.96 19.68 21.42
C THR A 200 21.11 20.90 20.50
N VAL A 201 22.33 21.21 20.11
CA VAL A 201 22.61 22.21 19.05
C VAL A 201 22.38 21.55 17.71
N VAL A 202 21.48 22.11 16.92
CA VAL A 202 21.10 21.62 15.58
C VAL A 202 21.58 22.58 14.50
N HIS A 203 21.90 22.04 13.32
CA HIS A 203 22.40 22.86 12.21
C HIS A 203 21.50 22.59 10.95
N ALA A 204 21.34 23.63 10.14
CA ALA A 204 20.60 23.56 8.89
C ALA A 204 21.23 22.55 7.89
N SER A 205 22.52 22.26 8.04
CA SER A 205 23.27 21.28 7.26
C SER A 205 23.09 19.83 7.71
N ASP A 206 22.40 19.58 8.84
CA ASP A 206 22.23 18.23 9.37
C ASP A 206 21.42 17.37 8.40
N THR A 207 21.93 16.19 8.11
CA THR A 207 21.27 15.22 7.23
C THR A 207 20.05 14.57 7.88
N ASN A 208 20.14 14.32 9.18
CA ASN A 208 19.08 13.77 9.98
C ASN A 208 18.08 14.88 10.34
N GLY A 209 16.80 14.66 10.11
CA GLY A 209 15.78 15.64 10.55
C GLY A 209 15.47 15.51 12.04
N LEU A 210 14.49 16.29 12.50
CA LEU A 210 13.95 16.21 13.87
C LEU A 210 13.01 15.01 14.04
N VAL A 211 12.13 14.81 13.06
CA VAL A 211 11.08 13.79 13.04
C VAL A 211 10.60 13.59 11.62
N THR A 212 10.14 12.38 11.31
CA THR A 212 9.43 12.11 10.06
C THR A 212 7.93 12.13 10.33
N ILE A 213 7.18 12.91 9.56
CA ILE A 213 5.71 12.93 9.60
C ILE A 213 5.21 12.11 8.41
N THR A 214 4.37 11.14 8.70
CA THR A 214 3.82 10.20 7.72
C THR A 214 2.32 10.38 7.61
N GLN A 215 1.84 10.65 6.41
CA GLN A 215 0.41 10.74 6.15
C GLN A 215 -0.23 9.35 6.21
N MET A 216 -1.17 9.18 7.16
CA MET A 216 -1.88 7.92 7.36
C MET A 216 -3.21 7.87 6.61
N GLN A 217 -3.78 9.01 6.26
CA GLN A 217 -5.12 9.18 5.67
C GLN A 217 -5.09 10.31 4.63
N PRO A 218 -5.40 10.01 3.36
CA PRO A 218 -5.50 8.70 2.75
C PRO A 218 -4.13 8.00 2.63
N ILE A 219 -4.14 6.67 2.37
CA ILE A 219 -2.93 5.86 2.22
C ILE A 219 -2.90 5.17 0.86
N ALA A 220 -1.72 4.90 0.31
CA ALA A 220 -1.56 4.24 -0.97
C ALA A 220 -1.16 2.78 -0.79
N GLY A 221 -1.66 1.90 -1.65
CA GLY A 221 -1.17 0.54 -1.82
C GLY A 221 -0.47 0.43 -3.18
N LEU A 222 0.79 0.06 -3.18
CA LEU A 222 1.55 -0.24 -4.38
C LEU A 222 1.63 -1.76 -4.55
N PHE A 223 1.09 -2.30 -5.64
CA PHE A 223 1.08 -3.74 -5.91
C PHE A 223 1.43 -4.00 -7.37
N THR A 224 1.79 -5.23 -7.66
CA THR A 224 2.22 -5.63 -9.01
C THR A 224 1.29 -6.68 -9.59
N VAL A 225 1.07 -6.61 -10.91
CA VAL A 225 0.37 -7.62 -11.70
C VAL A 225 1.20 -8.01 -12.92
N SER A 226 0.92 -9.16 -13.54
CA SER A 226 1.61 -9.55 -14.77
C SER A 226 1.35 -8.55 -15.90
N GLN A 227 2.35 -8.36 -16.77
CA GLN A 227 2.19 -7.55 -17.99
C GLN A 227 1.09 -8.10 -18.91
N ASP A 228 0.82 -9.41 -18.88
CA ASP A 228 -0.21 -10.04 -19.70
C ASP A 228 -1.62 -9.57 -19.32
N GLU A 229 -1.80 -9.11 -18.08
CA GLU A 229 -3.07 -8.59 -17.55
C GLU A 229 -3.25 -7.08 -17.83
N LEU A 230 -2.22 -6.39 -18.34
CA LEU A 230 -2.23 -4.96 -18.60
C LEU A 230 -3.39 -4.50 -19.49
N PRO A 231 -3.74 -5.19 -20.61
CA PRO A 231 -4.87 -4.76 -21.44
C PRO A 231 -6.21 -4.74 -20.68
N GLU A 232 -6.43 -5.72 -19.79
CA GLU A 232 -7.64 -5.79 -18.95
C GLU A 232 -7.67 -4.67 -17.91
N VAL A 233 -6.52 -4.37 -17.29
CA VAL A 233 -6.37 -3.27 -16.33
C VAL A 233 -6.68 -1.93 -17.01
N LEU A 234 -6.11 -1.66 -18.19
CA LEU A 234 -6.34 -0.42 -18.94
C LEU A 234 -7.81 -0.30 -19.38
N ALA A 235 -8.41 -1.41 -19.84
CA ALA A 235 -9.83 -1.43 -20.18
C ALA A 235 -10.73 -1.18 -18.96
N ALA A 236 -10.33 -1.64 -17.77
CA ALA A 236 -11.03 -1.36 -16.53
C ALA A 236 -10.89 0.12 -16.13
N MET A 237 -9.70 0.70 -16.24
CA MET A 237 -9.43 2.13 -15.99
C MET A 237 -10.23 3.04 -16.92
N ALA A 238 -10.35 2.68 -18.20
CA ALA A 238 -11.15 3.45 -19.18
C ALA A 238 -12.65 3.50 -18.84
N ARG A 239 -13.16 2.54 -18.08
CA ARG A 239 -14.56 2.50 -17.60
C ARG A 239 -14.77 3.26 -16.29
N GLY A 240 -13.72 3.75 -15.66
CA GLY A 240 -13.70 4.43 -14.37
C GLY A 240 -12.61 3.87 -13.47
N ASN A 241 -12.54 4.33 -12.22
CA ASN A 241 -11.55 3.85 -11.25
C ASN A 241 -11.97 2.49 -10.68
N PRO A 242 -11.31 1.38 -11.09
CA PRO A 242 -11.69 0.06 -10.63
C PRO A 242 -11.43 -0.11 -9.13
N ILE A 243 -12.28 -0.92 -8.50
CA ILE A 243 -12.18 -1.20 -7.06
C ILE A 243 -11.01 -2.15 -6.80
N VAL A 244 -10.25 -1.81 -5.77
CA VAL A 244 -9.17 -2.65 -5.22
C VAL A 244 -9.51 -2.97 -3.77
N ILE A 245 -9.38 -4.23 -3.39
CA ILE A 245 -9.53 -4.67 -2.01
C ILE A 245 -8.18 -5.16 -1.52
N ALA A 246 -7.70 -4.59 -0.43
CA ALA A 246 -6.50 -5.06 0.27
C ALA A 246 -6.89 -6.14 1.28
N TYR A 247 -6.15 -7.24 1.28
CA TYR A 247 -6.29 -8.36 2.21
C TYR A 247 -5.03 -8.54 3.04
N THR A 248 -5.16 -9.17 4.18
CA THR A 248 -4.00 -9.66 4.94
C THR A 248 -3.21 -10.62 4.08
N ARG A 249 -1.88 -10.56 4.16
CA ARG A 249 -0.99 -11.43 3.39
C ARG A 249 -1.29 -12.91 3.66
N GLY A 250 -1.59 -13.66 2.58
CA GLY A 250 -1.94 -15.08 2.64
C GLY A 250 -3.28 -15.38 3.33
N GLY A 251 -4.11 -14.37 3.59
CA GLY A 251 -5.41 -14.50 4.24
C GLY A 251 -6.58 -14.03 3.36
N ASP A 252 -7.79 -14.38 3.79
CA ASP A 252 -9.03 -13.94 3.14
C ASP A 252 -9.75 -12.81 3.89
N ARG A 253 -9.09 -12.22 4.92
CA ARG A 253 -9.67 -11.11 5.66
C ARG A 253 -9.45 -9.80 4.89
N PRO A 254 -10.49 -9.12 4.42
CA PRO A 254 -10.37 -7.81 3.82
C PRO A 254 -9.97 -6.78 4.89
N LEU A 255 -8.96 -5.96 4.59
CA LEU A 255 -8.49 -4.87 5.42
C LEU A 255 -9.15 -3.55 5.02
N ALA A 256 -9.13 -3.23 3.72
CA ALA A 256 -9.67 -1.99 3.21
C ALA A 256 -10.11 -2.12 1.76
N THR A 257 -11.04 -1.25 1.37
CA THR A 257 -11.48 -1.10 -0.02
C THR A 257 -11.04 0.26 -0.53
N GLY A 258 -10.39 0.28 -1.68
CA GLY A 258 -9.90 1.48 -2.33
C GLY A 258 -10.17 1.48 -3.82
N LYS A 259 -9.54 2.42 -4.53
CA LYS A 259 -9.67 2.61 -5.98
C LYS A 259 -8.31 2.63 -6.62
N LEU A 260 -8.18 1.99 -7.78
CA LEU A 260 -6.99 2.10 -8.61
C LEU A 260 -6.92 3.51 -9.18
N VAL A 261 -5.79 4.20 -8.96
CA VAL A 261 -5.59 5.58 -9.39
C VAL A 261 -4.46 5.74 -10.40
N PHE A 262 -3.54 4.79 -10.43
CA PHE A 262 -2.37 4.90 -11.29
C PHE A 262 -1.89 3.52 -11.76
N VAL A 263 -1.45 3.46 -13.00
CA VAL A 263 -0.75 2.35 -13.65
C VAL A 263 0.60 2.88 -14.08
N ASP A 264 1.67 2.19 -13.75
CA ASP A 264 3.02 2.61 -14.14
C ASP A 264 3.17 2.60 -15.67
N SER A 265 4.01 3.50 -16.18
CA SER A 265 4.31 3.58 -17.61
C SER A 265 5.35 2.56 -18.09
N GLN A 266 6.00 1.87 -17.13
CA GLN A 266 7.06 0.91 -17.41
C GLN A 266 6.77 -0.44 -16.79
N VAL A 267 7.02 -1.50 -17.57
CA VAL A 267 7.06 -2.88 -17.09
C VAL A 267 8.45 -3.14 -16.54
N ASP A 268 8.54 -3.74 -15.37
CA ASP A 268 9.82 -4.21 -14.81
C ASP A 268 10.33 -5.38 -15.65
N GLN A 269 11.42 -5.16 -16.36
CA GLN A 269 12.00 -6.14 -17.30
C GLN A 269 12.54 -7.39 -16.60
N ALA A 270 12.92 -7.29 -15.32
CA ALA A 270 13.45 -8.42 -14.58
C ALA A 270 12.35 -9.41 -14.16
N THR A 271 11.14 -8.90 -13.92
CA THR A 271 10.03 -9.68 -13.38
C THR A 271 8.86 -9.84 -14.32
N GLY A 272 8.77 -9.04 -15.40
CA GLY A 272 7.61 -8.99 -16.31
C GLY A 272 6.35 -8.45 -15.64
N HIS A 273 6.48 -7.70 -14.54
CA HIS A 273 5.35 -7.15 -13.80
C HIS A 273 5.23 -5.64 -14.00
N ILE A 274 4.00 -5.15 -13.90
CA ILE A 274 3.69 -3.72 -13.91
C ILE A 274 3.20 -3.28 -12.53
N LYS A 275 3.63 -2.08 -12.10
CA LYS A 275 3.25 -1.51 -10.81
C LYS A 275 1.94 -0.75 -10.93
N LEU A 276 1.07 -0.99 -9.98
CA LEU A 276 -0.23 -0.35 -9.85
C LEU A 276 -0.31 0.34 -8.50
N LYS A 277 -0.93 1.54 -8.46
CA LYS A 277 -1.17 2.25 -7.20
C LYS A 277 -2.68 2.41 -6.99
N ALA A 278 -3.14 1.93 -5.84
CA ALA A 278 -4.50 2.15 -5.36
C ALA A 278 -4.49 3.11 -4.17
N LEU A 279 -5.55 3.87 -4.02
CA LEU A 279 -5.77 4.80 -2.91
C LEU A 279 -6.87 4.25 -2.00
N PHE A 280 -6.59 4.25 -0.69
CA PHE A 280 -7.49 3.81 0.38
C PHE A 280 -7.71 4.97 1.34
N ASP A 281 -8.93 5.20 1.79
CA ASP A 281 -9.25 6.27 2.74
C ASP A 281 -8.64 6.03 4.12
N ASN A 282 -8.52 4.75 4.52
CA ASN A 282 -7.88 4.29 5.77
C ASN A 282 -8.40 4.97 7.03
N SER A 283 -9.71 5.26 7.09
CA SER A 283 -10.32 5.97 8.22
C SER A 283 -10.26 5.18 9.53
N ASP A 284 -10.24 3.86 9.44
CA ASP A 284 -10.10 2.92 10.55
C ASP A 284 -8.64 2.58 10.89
N ARG A 285 -7.67 3.13 10.10
CA ARG A 285 -6.22 2.87 10.24
C ARG A 285 -5.86 1.39 10.19
N ALA A 286 -6.62 0.60 9.44
CA ALA A 286 -6.36 -0.82 9.26
C ALA A 286 -5.10 -1.09 8.44
N LEU A 287 -4.68 -0.14 7.59
CA LEU A 287 -3.47 -0.24 6.77
C LEU A 287 -2.35 0.60 7.38
N TRP A 288 -1.17 0.00 7.51
CA TRP A 288 0.04 0.66 8.02
C TRP A 288 1.12 0.79 6.95
N PRO A 289 1.85 1.92 6.89
CA PRO A 289 2.98 2.08 5.99
C PRO A 289 4.03 0.99 6.18
N GLY A 290 4.47 0.38 5.08
CA GLY A 290 5.42 -0.74 5.09
C GLY A 290 4.79 -2.12 5.23
N GLU A 291 3.50 -2.22 5.51
CA GLU A 291 2.79 -3.49 5.59
C GLU A 291 2.67 -4.15 4.20
N PHE A 292 2.87 -5.47 4.15
CA PHE A 292 2.61 -6.25 2.93
C PHE A 292 1.16 -6.71 2.90
N VAL A 293 0.53 -6.51 1.76
CA VAL A 293 -0.88 -6.85 1.52
C VAL A 293 -1.05 -7.62 0.22
N ASP A 294 -2.07 -8.46 0.16
CA ASP A 294 -2.56 -9.05 -1.07
C ASP A 294 -3.66 -8.15 -1.63
N ALA A 295 -3.45 -7.59 -2.82
CA ALA A 295 -4.41 -6.73 -3.48
C ALA A 295 -5.24 -7.53 -4.49
N ARG A 296 -6.56 -7.36 -4.46
CA ARG A 296 -7.47 -7.90 -5.48
C ARG A 296 -8.12 -6.74 -6.23
N LEU A 297 -7.80 -6.64 -7.52
CA LEU A 297 -8.30 -5.62 -8.43
C LEU A 297 -9.50 -6.18 -9.21
N ARG A 298 -10.64 -5.51 -9.16
CA ARG A 298 -11.81 -5.90 -9.96
C ARG A 298 -11.73 -5.28 -11.36
N VAL A 299 -11.40 -6.11 -12.36
CA VAL A 299 -11.25 -5.64 -13.74
C VAL A 299 -12.55 -5.70 -14.53
N ALA A 300 -13.44 -6.64 -14.24
CA ALA A 300 -14.71 -6.77 -14.95
C ALA A 300 -15.78 -7.41 -14.05
N THR A 301 -17.02 -7.35 -14.51
CA THR A 301 -18.13 -8.10 -13.91
C THR A 301 -18.89 -8.77 -15.06
N VAL A 302 -18.93 -10.10 -15.09
CA VAL A 302 -19.74 -10.86 -16.04
C VAL A 302 -21.17 -10.88 -15.52
N LYS A 303 -22.04 -10.15 -16.22
CA LYS A 303 -23.46 -10.09 -15.87
C LYS A 303 -24.17 -11.38 -16.20
N ALA A 304 -25.10 -11.78 -15.36
CA ALA A 304 -25.98 -12.95 -15.56
C ALA A 304 -25.20 -14.25 -15.80
N ALA A 305 -24.02 -14.44 -15.20
CA ALA A 305 -23.25 -15.68 -15.29
C ALA A 305 -23.95 -16.82 -14.55
N ARG A 306 -23.94 -18.03 -15.16
CA ARG A 306 -24.41 -19.24 -14.48
C ARG A 306 -23.33 -19.71 -13.50
N SER A 307 -23.57 -19.54 -12.22
CA SER A 307 -22.67 -19.94 -11.14
C SER A 307 -23.20 -21.20 -10.46
N PHE A 308 -22.33 -22.17 -10.23
CA PHE A 308 -22.63 -23.36 -9.45
C PHE A 308 -22.04 -23.21 -8.05
N ARG A 309 -22.86 -23.34 -7.03
CA ARG A 309 -22.37 -23.52 -5.64
C ARG A 309 -22.39 -25.02 -5.35
N PRO A 310 -21.25 -25.70 -5.20
CA PRO A 310 -21.26 -27.04 -4.63
C PRO A 310 -21.74 -26.93 -3.18
N ARG A 311 -22.82 -27.66 -2.84
CA ARG A 311 -23.21 -27.80 -1.44
C ARG A 311 -22.11 -28.63 -0.75
N GLN A 312 -21.42 -28.07 0.19
CA GLN A 312 -20.63 -28.84 1.16
C GLN A 312 -21.62 -29.60 2.04
N SER A 313 -22.01 -30.82 1.63
CA SER A 313 -22.73 -31.72 2.49
C SER A 313 -21.75 -32.71 3.13
N SER A 314 -21.56 -32.55 4.41
CA SER A 314 -20.77 -33.48 5.25
C SER A 314 -21.53 -34.76 5.64
N VAL A 315 -22.58 -35.16 4.90
CA VAL A 315 -23.33 -36.38 5.18
C VAL A 315 -23.60 -37.12 3.88
N VAL A 316 -22.87 -38.20 3.66
CA VAL A 316 -23.19 -39.20 2.61
C VAL A 316 -24.40 -39.98 3.11
N ARG A 317 -25.62 -39.67 2.65
CA ARG A 317 -26.78 -40.56 2.77
C ARG A 317 -26.78 -41.46 1.55
N THR A 318 -26.45 -42.71 1.73
CA THR A 318 -26.63 -43.79 0.74
C THR A 318 -28.14 -44.07 0.61
N ALA A 319 -28.79 -43.53 -0.43
CA ALA A 319 -30.14 -43.91 -0.79
C ALA A 319 -30.05 -44.80 -2.03
N PRO A 320 -30.75 -45.94 -2.06
CA PRO A 320 -30.81 -46.78 -3.28
C PRO A 320 -31.57 -46.01 -4.37
N MET A 321 -30.94 -45.81 -5.51
CA MET A 321 -31.52 -45.16 -6.68
C MET A 321 -32.30 -46.19 -7.48
N SER A 322 -33.63 -46.08 -7.55
CA SER A 322 -34.43 -46.73 -8.55
C SER A 322 -34.32 -45.95 -9.87
N ILE A 323 -33.73 -46.58 -10.88
CA ILE A 323 -33.61 -46.01 -12.22
C ILE A 323 -34.98 -46.19 -12.91
N ALA A 324 -35.75 -45.10 -12.98
CA ALA A 324 -36.85 -44.97 -13.90
C ALA A 324 -36.26 -44.50 -15.25
N SER A 325 -36.31 -45.38 -16.23
CA SER A 325 -35.89 -45.13 -17.60
C SER A 325 -36.87 -44.13 -18.27
N SER A 326 -36.37 -42.95 -18.61
CA SER A 326 -37.04 -42.01 -19.53
C SER A 326 -36.11 -41.63 -20.68
N PRO A 327 -36.64 -41.37 -21.88
CA PRO A 327 -35.90 -41.58 -23.12
C PRO A 327 -34.93 -40.43 -23.44
N THR A 328 -33.85 -40.85 -24.04
CA THR A 328 -32.73 -40.17 -24.67
C THR A 328 -33.07 -38.83 -25.33
N ARG A 329 -32.50 -37.73 -24.80
CA ARG A 329 -32.30 -36.48 -25.53
C ARG A 329 -30.80 -36.27 -25.74
N ARG A 330 -30.34 -36.54 -26.97
CA ARG A 330 -28.95 -36.29 -27.39
C ARG A 330 -28.66 -34.79 -27.32
N LEU A 331 -27.67 -34.43 -26.52
CA LEU A 331 -27.08 -33.11 -26.54
C LEU A 331 -26.02 -33.06 -27.67
N ARG A 332 -26.15 -32.09 -28.57
CA ARG A 332 -25.14 -31.74 -29.57
C ARG A 332 -24.03 -30.92 -28.90
N PRO A 333 -22.74 -31.14 -29.23
CA PRO A 333 -21.68 -30.26 -28.77
C PRO A 333 -21.73 -28.95 -29.56
N VAL A 334 -21.61 -27.83 -28.81
CA VAL A 334 -21.37 -26.51 -29.37
C VAL A 334 -19.87 -26.29 -29.35
N ARG A 335 -19.36 -25.91 -30.51
CA ARG A 335 -17.96 -25.47 -30.70
C ARG A 335 -17.69 -24.16 -29.94
#